data_67868aa3dbfc33c987b0647eb9d53674
#
_entry.id   67868aa3dbfc33c987b0647eb9d53674
#
_cell.length_a   1.000
_cell.length_b   1.000
_cell.length_c   1.000
_cell.angle_alpha   90.00
_cell.angle_beta   90.00
_cell.angle_gamma   90.00
#
_symmetry.space_group_name_H-M   'P 1'
#
loop_
_entity.id
_entity.type
_entity.pdbx_description
1 polymer ?
#
loop_
_entity_poly.entity_id
_entity_poly.type
_entity_poly.pdbx_seq_one_letter_code
_entity_poly.pdbx_strand_id
1 'polypeptide(L)'
;TAFADEKDDRIQELEEQIVEMQQTIDDLQKQLDEAKAGETKEASEVSKDEYGMGETWTVDGQWKLTVLSVEETQERNEYSDKNPVAVYLVTYEYENLGYEEEGWNGLFLSLEDGIVDAAGKIGYGYPGDVTDYPQETPVGAACTAQVCIGVENAGDFKIHFSTYDGNGKEQKAVFAVKVDGEN
;
A
#
# COMPACT_ATOMS: atom_id res chain seq x y z
N THR A 1 -39.84 -1.36 64.16
CA THR A 1 -38.55 -0.66 64.09
C THR A 1 -37.45 -1.57 63.55
N ALA A 2 -37.26 -2.84 63.91
CA ALA A 2 -36.21 -3.71 63.44
C ALA A 2 -36.26 -4.00 61.91
N PHE A 3 -37.46 -4.15 61.35
CA PHE A 3 -37.64 -4.35 59.87
C PHE A 3 -37.35 -3.12 58.97
N ALA A 4 -37.39 -1.93 59.52
CA ALA A 4 -37.06 -0.72 58.82
C ALA A 4 -35.55 -0.53 58.77
N ASP A 5 -34.83 -0.78 59.83
CA ASP A 5 -33.38 -0.71 59.97
C ASP A 5 -32.69 -1.71 59.00
N GLU A 6 -33.21 -2.95 58.94
CA GLU A 6 -32.68 -4.01 58.08
C GLU A 6 -32.87 -3.70 56.58
N LYS A 7 -33.93 -2.99 56.19
CA LYS A 7 -34.15 -2.52 54.84
C LYS A 7 -33.22 -1.35 54.48
N ASP A 8 -33.02 -0.45 55.39
CA ASP A 8 -32.14 0.72 55.16
C ASP A 8 -30.69 0.27 55.03
N ASP A 9 -30.21 -0.67 55.86
CA ASP A 9 -28.89 -1.28 55.75
C ASP A 9 -28.71 -1.99 54.40
N ARG A 10 -29.73 -2.71 53.94
CA ARG A 10 -29.69 -3.41 52.66
C ARG A 10 -29.69 -2.46 51.44
N ILE A 11 -30.40 -1.35 51.55
CA ILE A 11 -30.40 -0.31 50.53
C ILE A 11 -29.02 0.33 50.44
N GLN A 12 -28.41 0.65 51.57
CA GLN A 12 -27.08 1.24 51.62
C GLN A 12 -26.00 0.31 51.02
N GLU A 13 -26.06 -1.00 51.37
CA GLU A 13 -25.15 -2.00 50.77
C GLU A 13 -25.32 -2.12 49.26
N LEU A 14 -26.53 -2.06 48.73
CA LEU A 14 -26.79 -2.06 47.29
C LEU A 14 -26.34 -0.79 46.59
N GLU A 15 -26.49 0.36 47.25
CA GLU A 15 -26.00 1.65 46.73
C GLU A 15 -24.46 1.64 46.63
N GLU A 16 -23.74 1.10 47.61
CA GLU A 16 -22.29 0.94 47.57
C GLU A 16 -21.86 0.00 46.44
N GLN A 17 -22.55 -1.13 46.23
CA GLN A 17 -22.30 -2.05 45.15
C GLN A 17 -22.54 -1.41 43.77
N ILE A 18 -23.55 -0.56 43.64
CA ILE A 18 -23.81 0.19 42.39
C ILE A 18 -22.67 1.14 42.11
N VAL A 19 -22.14 1.85 43.09
CA VAL A 19 -21.00 2.76 42.90
C VAL A 19 -19.75 2.00 42.48
N GLU A 20 -19.45 0.86 43.12
CA GLU A 20 -18.30 0.03 42.72
C GLU A 20 -18.44 -0.52 41.30
N MET A 21 -19.63 -0.99 40.92
CA MET A 21 -19.90 -1.46 39.57
C MET A 21 -19.77 -0.33 38.55
N GLN A 22 -20.21 0.88 38.87
CA GLN A 22 -20.10 2.04 38.00
C GLN A 22 -18.65 2.41 37.78
N GLN A 23 -17.80 2.40 38.82
CA GLN A 23 -16.36 2.62 38.69
C GLN A 23 -15.70 1.55 37.80
N THR A 24 -16.09 0.30 37.94
CA THR A 24 -15.58 -0.81 37.13
C THR A 24 -15.97 -0.63 35.67
N ILE A 25 -17.19 -0.19 35.38
CA ILE A 25 -17.67 0.10 34.03
C ILE A 25 -16.85 1.26 33.40
N ASP A 26 -16.61 2.33 34.17
CA ASP A 26 -15.84 3.47 33.66
C ASP A 26 -14.38 3.09 33.38
N ASP A 27 -13.75 2.27 34.21
CA ASP A 27 -12.41 1.74 34.01
C ASP A 27 -12.32 0.83 32.77
N LEU A 28 -13.30 -0.07 32.61
CA LEU A 28 -13.38 -0.95 31.44
C LEU A 28 -13.64 -0.17 30.15
N GLN A 29 -14.46 0.87 30.21
CA GLN A 29 -14.71 1.77 29.08
C GLN A 29 -13.43 2.47 28.65
N LYS A 30 -12.66 2.97 29.64
CA LYS A 30 -11.36 3.61 29.37
C LYS A 30 -10.35 2.63 28.77
N GLN A 31 -10.27 1.40 29.28
CA GLN A 31 -9.41 0.36 28.73
C GLN A 31 -9.83 -0.02 27.30
N LEU A 32 -11.13 -0.08 27.03
CA LEU A 32 -11.66 -0.32 25.69
C LEU A 32 -11.32 0.82 24.71
N ASP A 33 -11.41 2.06 25.16
CA ASP A 33 -11.06 3.22 24.34
C ASP A 33 -9.55 3.29 24.09
N GLU A 34 -8.72 2.95 25.09
CA GLU A 34 -7.26 2.83 24.94
C GLU A 34 -6.87 1.66 24.01
N ALA A 35 -7.55 0.52 24.12
CA ALA A 35 -7.34 -0.63 23.21
C ALA A 35 -7.75 -0.29 21.77
N LYS A 36 -8.89 0.35 21.57
CA LYS A 36 -9.34 0.82 20.24
C LYS A 36 -8.41 1.89 19.66
N ALA A 37 -7.87 2.78 20.47
CA ALA A 37 -6.87 3.75 20.03
C ALA A 37 -5.54 3.08 19.68
N GLY A 38 -5.17 1.99 20.37
CA GLY A 38 -4.03 1.13 20.02
C GLY A 38 -4.26 0.38 18.72
N GLU A 39 -5.42 -0.26 18.56
CA GLU A 39 -5.80 -0.94 17.31
C GLU A 39 -5.90 0.03 16.12
N THR A 40 -6.35 1.27 16.34
CA THR A 40 -6.39 2.29 15.28
C THR A 40 -4.97 2.75 14.89
N LYS A 41 -4.00 2.72 15.82
CA LYS A 41 -2.59 2.98 15.51
C LYS A 41 -1.92 1.78 14.85
N GLU A 42 -2.20 0.55 15.27
CA GLU A 42 -1.71 -0.66 14.62
C GLU A 42 -2.43 -0.93 13.28
N ALA A 43 -3.71 -0.59 13.14
CA ALA A 43 -4.43 -0.68 11.87
C ALA A 43 -3.96 0.38 10.85
N SER A 44 -3.30 1.47 11.27
CA SER A 44 -2.62 2.40 10.35
C SER A 44 -1.19 1.95 10.00
N GLU A 45 -0.67 0.86 10.62
CA GLU A 45 0.60 0.22 10.31
C GLU A 45 0.47 -1.21 9.76
N VAL A 46 -0.74 -1.72 9.50
CA VAL A 46 -0.92 -2.82 8.55
C VAL A 46 -0.70 -2.18 7.17
N SER A 47 0.55 -2.12 6.75
CA SER A 47 0.90 -1.78 5.38
C SER A 47 0.07 -2.71 4.50
N LYS A 48 -0.84 -2.16 3.73
CA LYS A 48 -1.52 -2.87 2.68
C LYS A 48 -0.42 -3.34 1.73
N ASP A 49 -0.12 -4.63 1.75
CA ASP A 49 1.00 -5.17 0.97
C ASP A 49 0.68 -5.22 -0.54
N GLU A 50 -0.61 -5.18 -0.90
CA GLU A 50 -1.06 -5.26 -2.30
C GLU A 50 -1.98 -4.09 -2.67
N TYR A 51 -1.68 -3.43 -3.79
CA TYR A 51 -2.38 -2.26 -4.33
C TYR A 51 -2.93 -2.60 -5.72
N GLY A 52 -4.21 -2.32 -5.95
CA GLY A 52 -4.82 -2.38 -7.28
C GLY A 52 -4.50 -1.17 -8.14
N MET A 53 -4.94 -1.20 -9.39
CA MET A 53 -4.83 -0.04 -10.29
C MET A 53 -5.65 1.14 -9.75
N GLY A 54 -5.09 2.34 -9.80
CA GLY A 54 -5.65 3.56 -9.22
C GLY A 54 -5.49 3.69 -7.71
N GLU A 55 -4.99 2.68 -7.02
CA GLU A 55 -4.69 2.75 -5.59
C GLU A 55 -3.28 3.28 -5.36
N THR A 56 -3.13 4.16 -4.38
CA THR A 56 -1.86 4.81 -4.07
C THR A 56 -1.12 4.12 -2.93
N TRP A 57 0.10 3.68 -3.20
CA TRP A 57 1.06 3.30 -2.17
C TRP A 57 1.77 4.54 -1.65
N THR A 58 1.70 4.77 -0.34
CA THR A 58 2.34 5.91 0.32
C THR A 58 3.38 5.44 1.32
N VAL A 59 4.58 5.97 1.20
CA VAL A 59 5.62 5.91 2.23
C VAL A 59 5.71 7.29 2.86
N ASP A 60 5.30 7.40 4.11
CA ASP A 60 5.13 8.69 4.80
C ASP A 60 6.39 9.54 4.76
N GLY A 61 6.22 10.78 4.30
CA GLY A 61 7.32 11.75 4.19
C GLY A 61 8.35 11.42 3.12
N GLN A 62 8.15 10.35 2.32
CA GLN A 62 9.07 9.92 1.28
C GLN A 62 8.44 10.05 -0.11
N TRP A 63 7.42 9.25 -0.42
CA TRP A 63 6.76 9.28 -1.73
C TRP A 63 5.35 8.71 -1.72
N LYS A 64 4.67 8.95 -2.84
CA LYS A 64 3.48 8.22 -3.27
C LYS A 64 3.74 7.59 -4.64
N LEU A 65 3.15 6.41 -4.90
CA LEU A 65 3.18 5.76 -6.20
C LEU A 65 1.82 5.14 -6.50
N THR A 66 1.33 5.34 -7.74
CA THR A 66 0.05 4.83 -8.22
C THR A 66 0.23 4.25 -9.62
N VAL A 67 -0.20 3.01 -9.84
CA VAL A 67 -0.33 2.44 -11.19
C VAL A 67 -1.64 2.92 -11.79
N LEU A 68 -1.57 3.64 -12.91
CA LEU A 68 -2.72 4.34 -13.51
C LEU A 68 -3.44 3.49 -14.54
N SER A 69 -2.70 2.91 -15.49
CA SER A 69 -3.27 2.13 -16.59
C SER A 69 -2.32 1.05 -17.09
N VAL A 70 -2.88 0.07 -17.79
CA VAL A 70 -2.16 -0.95 -18.53
C VAL A 70 -2.79 -1.11 -19.90
N GLU A 71 -1.96 -1.22 -20.94
CA GLU A 71 -2.38 -1.47 -22.31
C GLU A 71 -1.54 -2.59 -22.91
N GLU A 72 -2.17 -3.57 -23.57
CA GLU A 72 -1.45 -4.58 -24.32
C GLU A 72 -0.99 -3.98 -25.65
N THR A 73 0.29 -4.11 -25.97
CA THR A 73 0.84 -3.69 -27.26
C THR A 73 1.19 -4.89 -28.13
N GLN A 74 0.86 -4.80 -29.41
CA GLN A 74 1.23 -5.81 -30.41
C GLN A 74 2.62 -5.56 -31.00
N GLU A 75 3.23 -4.43 -30.68
CA GLU A 75 4.56 -4.09 -31.15
C GLU A 75 5.62 -5.00 -30.53
N ARG A 76 6.58 -5.39 -31.35
CA ARG A 76 7.71 -6.22 -30.94
C ARG A 76 9.01 -5.58 -31.43
N ASN A 77 9.99 -5.55 -30.57
CA ASN A 77 11.31 -5.02 -30.88
C ASN A 77 12.14 -6.11 -31.59
N GLU A 78 12.46 -5.87 -32.87
CA GLU A 78 13.24 -6.81 -33.69
C GLU A 78 14.68 -7.01 -33.21
N TYR A 79 15.18 -6.13 -32.37
CA TYR A 79 16.54 -6.22 -31.77
C TYR A 79 16.55 -6.86 -30.41
N SER A 80 15.40 -7.26 -29.89
CA SER A 80 15.32 -7.95 -28.61
C SER A 80 15.59 -9.45 -28.76
N ASP A 81 16.46 -9.99 -27.92
CA ASP A 81 16.68 -11.44 -27.83
C ASP A 81 15.48 -12.17 -27.15
N LYS A 82 14.52 -11.40 -26.61
CA LYS A 82 13.34 -11.91 -25.92
C LYS A 82 12.14 -11.87 -26.85
N ASN A 83 11.32 -12.92 -26.78
CA ASN A 83 10.10 -13.04 -27.59
C ASN A 83 8.90 -13.34 -26.67
N PRO A 84 8.41 -12.36 -25.90
CA PRO A 84 7.31 -12.54 -24.97
C PRO A 84 6.00 -12.87 -25.71
N VAL A 85 5.14 -13.66 -25.05
CA VAL A 85 3.78 -13.94 -25.55
C VAL A 85 2.94 -12.67 -25.54
N ALA A 86 3.03 -11.87 -24.50
CA ALA A 86 2.38 -10.56 -24.43
C ALA A 86 3.35 -9.48 -23.92
N VAL A 87 3.12 -8.24 -24.40
CA VAL A 87 3.81 -7.04 -23.95
C VAL A 87 2.77 -6.04 -23.46
N TYR A 88 2.98 -5.53 -22.26
CA TYR A 88 2.11 -4.55 -21.63
C TYR A 88 2.83 -3.23 -21.40
N LEU A 89 2.21 -2.14 -21.82
CA LEU A 89 2.62 -0.78 -21.47
C LEU A 89 1.92 -0.39 -20.16
N VAL A 90 2.68 -0.24 -19.10
CA VAL A 90 2.18 0.18 -17.79
C VAL A 90 2.48 1.65 -17.59
N THR A 91 1.45 2.45 -17.32
CA THR A 91 1.58 3.87 -16.97
C THR A 91 1.37 4.02 -15.45
N TYR A 92 2.28 4.73 -14.81
CA TYR A 92 2.24 5.00 -13.37
C TYR A 92 2.70 6.43 -13.07
N GLU A 93 2.34 6.90 -11.89
CA GLU A 93 2.77 8.22 -11.39
C GLU A 93 3.39 8.05 -10.01
N TYR A 94 4.46 8.80 -9.76
CA TYR A 94 5.03 8.94 -8.42
C TYR A 94 5.30 10.41 -8.08
N GLU A 95 5.11 10.74 -6.81
CA GLU A 95 5.32 12.06 -6.23
C GLU A 95 6.36 11.98 -5.12
N ASN A 96 7.36 12.85 -5.14
CA ASN A 96 8.35 12.98 -4.08
C ASN A 96 7.82 13.88 -2.98
N LEU A 97 7.54 13.32 -1.80
CA LEU A 97 7.04 14.04 -0.62
C LEU A 97 8.18 14.59 0.26
N GLY A 98 9.37 14.02 0.17
CA GLY A 98 10.50 14.40 1.01
C GLY A 98 11.68 13.44 0.92
N TYR A 99 11.72 12.58 -0.10
CA TYR A 99 12.87 11.71 -0.35
C TYR A 99 14.07 12.54 -0.82
N GLU A 100 15.17 12.41 -0.10
CA GLU A 100 16.45 13.03 -0.44
C GLU A 100 17.56 11.97 -0.24
N GLU A 101 18.45 11.85 -1.20
CA GLU A 101 19.61 10.98 -1.15
C GLU A 101 20.84 11.74 -1.67
N GLU A 102 21.96 11.61 -0.96
CA GLU A 102 23.20 12.29 -1.34
C GLU A 102 23.70 11.82 -2.72
N GLY A 103 23.90 12.76 -3.62
CA GLY A 103 24.37 12.50 -4.98
C GLY A 103 23.27 12.28 -6.01
N TRP A 104 21.98 12.34 -5.61
CA TRP A 104 20.83 12.26 -6.51
C TRP A 104 20.05 13.58 -6.49
N ASN A 105 19.41 13.90 -7.62
CA ASN A 105 18.63 15.13 -7.76
C ASN A 105 17.15 14.94 -7.35
N GLY A 106 16.78 13.76 -6.89
CA GLY A 106 15.43 13.46 -6.47
C GLY A 106 15.07 11.98 -6.49
N LEU A 107 13.81 11.70 -6.27
CA LEU A 107 13.26 10.34 -6.27
C LEU A 107 13.20 9.77 -7.70
N PHE A 108 13.71 8.55 -7.86
CA PHE A 108 13.61 7.79 -9.10
C PHE A 108 12.98 6.42 -8.83
N LEU A 109 11.81 6.14 -9.40
CA LEU A 109 11.12 4.86 -9.26
C LEU A 109 10.84 4.26 -10.65
N SER A 110 11.29 3.02 -10.88
CA SER A 110 11.02 2.25 -12.10
C SER A 110 10.39 0.91 -11.77
N LEU A 111 9.32 0.55 -12.47
CA LEU A 111 8.55 -0.69 -12.26
C LEU A 111 8.94 -1.82 -13.24
N GLU A 112 10.17 -1.86 -13.72
CA GLU A 112 10.64 -2.83 -14.72
C GLU A 112 10.94 -4.22 -14.16
N ASP A 113 11.14 -4.33 -12.85
CA ASP A 113 11.55 -5.54 -12.17
C ASP A 113 10.45 -6.13 -11.28
N GLY A 114 10.64 -7.38 -10.85
CA GLY A 114 9.75 -8.05 -9.92
C GLY A 114 8.40 -8.46 -10.51
N ILE A 115 8.31 -8.59 -11.83
CA ILE A 115 7.07 -8.97 -12.52
C ILE A 115 6.81 -10.45 -12.34
N VAL A 116 5.56 -10.79 -11.97
CA VAL A 116 5.06 -12.18 -11.90
C VAL A 116 3.81 -12.28 -12.76
N ASP A 117 3.88 -13.09 -13.82
CA ASP A 117 2.81 -13.24 -14.80
C ASP A 117 1.60 -14.05 -14.30
N ALA A 118 0.59 -14.21 -15.15
CA ALA A 118 -0.66 -14.89 -14.84
C ALA A 118 -0.49 -16.36 -14.41
N ALA A 119 0.60 -17.03 -14.81
CA ALA A 119 0.93 -18.40 -14.41
C ALA A 119 1.97 -18.48 -13.28
N GLY A 120 2.34 -17.36 -12.67
CA GLY A 120 3.33 -17.29 -11.59
C GLY A 120 4.78 -17.37 -12.06
N LYS A 121 5.06 -17.09 -13.33
CA LYS A 121 6.42 -17.02 -13.88
C LYS A 121 6.93 -15.59 -13.87
N ILE A 122 8.24 -15.44 -13.80
CA ILE A 122 8.92 -14.15 -13.82
C ILE A 122 8.82 -13.54 -15.22
N GLY A 123 8.25 -12.33 -15.29
CA GLY A 123 8.30 -11.45 -16.43
C GLY A 123 9.54 -10.54 -16.38
N TYR A 124 9.65 -9.62 -17.32
CA TYR A 124 10.83 -8.77 -17.46
C TYR A 124 10.47 -7.42 -18.10
N GLY A 125 11.31 -6.41 -17.87
CA GLY A 125 11.31 -5.18 -18.66
C GLY A 125 11.57 -5.50 -20.13
N TYR A 126 10.76 -4.94 -21.02
CA TYR A 126 10.84 -5.16 -22.46
C TYR A 126 11.14 -3.84 -23.19
N PRO A 127 12.06 -3.81 -24.16
CA PRO A 127 12.35 -2.61 -24.92
C PRO A 127 11.23 -2.32 -25.93
N GLY A 128 10.20 -1.63 -25.48
CA GLY A 128 9.06 -1.17 -26.27
C GLY A 128 9.03 0.34 -26.44
N ASP A 129 8.01 0.84 -27.15
CA ASP A 129 7.81 2.27 -27.36
C ASP A 129 7.25 2.91 -26.07
N VAL A 130 8.14 3.56 -25.34
CA VAL A 130 7.83 4.35 -24.15
C VAL A 130 8.04 5.82 -24.48
N THR A 131 7.04 6.66 -24.18
CA THR A 131 7.12 8.11 -24.41
C THR A 131 7.50 8.88 -23.14
N ASP A 132 7.10 8.38 -21.99
CA ASP A 132 7.32 9.02 -20.70
C ASP A 132 8.23 8.14 -19.84
N TYR A 133 9.50 8.49 -19.80
CA TYR A 133 10.49 7.77 -19.00
C TYR A 133 10.48 8.24 -17.54
N PRO A 134 10.73 7.33 -16.55
CA PRO A 134 10.94 7.75 -15.18
C PRO A 134 12.14 8.71 -15.08
N GLN A 135 12.00 9.73 -14.23
CA GLN A 135 13.00 10.78 -14.04
C GLN A 135 13.26 11.04 -12.56
N GLU A 136 14.46 11.52 -12.25
CA GLU A 136 14.76 12.05 -10.93
C GLU A 136 13.81 13.21 -10.61
N THR A 137 12.96 13.01 -9.61
CA THR A 137 11.84 13.90 -9.28
C THR A 137 12.16 14.64 -7.98
N PRO A 138 12.38 15.96 -8.02
CA PRO A 138 12.66 16.76 -6.82
C PRO A 138 11.50 16.74 -5.81
N VAL A 139 11.79 17.03 -4.55
CA VAL A 139 10.78 17.15 -3.49
C VAL A 139 9.67 18.12 -3.90
N GLY A 140 8.41 17.69 -3.74
CA GLY A 140 7.22 18.44 -4.11
C GLY A 140 6.81 18.35 -5.58
N ALA A 141 7.54 17.57 -6.39
CA ALA A 141 7.19 17.31 -7.78
C ALA A 141 6.64 15.89 -7.98
N ALA A 142 5.94 15.68 -9.09
CA ALA A 142 5.45 14.38 -9.54
C ALA A 142 5.98 14.05 -10.93
N CYS A 143 6.14 12.76 -11.22
CA CYS A 143 6.53 12.21 -12.50
C CYS A 143 5.54 11.15 -12.95
N THR A 144 4.93 11.34 -14.12
CA THR A 144 4.22 10.28 -14.82
C THR A 144 5.22 9.54 -15.68
N ALA A 145 5.25 8.21 -15.60
CA ALA A 145 6.19 7.37 -16.30
C ALA A 145 5.53 6.13 -16.88
N GLN A 146 6.20 5.52 -17.85
CA GLN A 146 5.77 4.30 -18.50
C GLN A 146 6.89 3.27 -18.50
N VAL A 147 6.51 2.01 -18.44
CA VAL A 147 7.40 0.86 -18.65
C VAL A 147 6.71 -0.18 -19.51
N CYS A 148 7.47 -0.81 -20.42
CA CYS A 148 7.00 -1.98 -21.16
C CYS A 148 7.44 -3.25 -20.42
N ILE A 149 6.51 -4.19 -20.28
CA ILE A 149 6.71 -5.46 -19.56
C ILE A 149 6.39 -6.61 -20.50
N GLY A 150 7.34 -7.54 -20.62
CA GLY A 150 7.16 -8.78 -21.38
C GLY A 150 6.84 -9.96 -20.47
N VAL A 151 5.86 -10.77 -20.85
CA VAL A 151 5.45 -11.97 -20.13
C VAL A 151 5.30 -13.18 -21.04
N GLU A 152 5.48 -14.38 -20.45
CA GLU A 152 5.31 -15.66 -21.14
C GLU A 152 3.87 -16.18 -21.06
N ASN A 153 3.08 -15.69 -20.13
CA ASN A 153 1.67 -16.00 -19.97
C ASN A 153 0.86 -14.72 -19.87
N ALA A 154 0.06 -14.46 -20.89
CA ALA A 154 -0.78 -13.27 -20.98
C ALA A 154 -1.87 -13.25 -19.89
N GLY A 155 -2.31 -12.09 -19.51
CA GLY A 155 -3.35 -11.84 -18.52
C GLY A 155 -2.86 -11.00 -17.33
N ASP A 156 -3.64 -10.98 -16.28
CA ASP A 156 -3.34 -10.24 -15.06
C ASP A 156 -1.97 -10.63 -14.49
N PHE A 157 -1.23 -9.65 -14.02
CA PHE A 157 0.11 -9.86 -13.46
C PHE A 157 0.33 -9.01 -12.21
N LYS A 158 1.40 -9.29 -11.49
CA LYS A 158 1.81 -8.53 -10.31
C LYS A 158 3.20 -7.97 -10.49
N ILE A 159 3.42 -6.77 -9.93
CA ILE A 159 4.73 -6.14 -9.84
C ILE A 159 5.12 -6.12 -8.35
N HIS A 160 6.13 -6.90 -7.98
CA HIS A 160 6.72 -6.92 -6.65
C HIS A 160 7.82 -5.87 -6.59
N PHE A 161 7.47 -4.69 -6.11
CA PHE A 161 8.38 -3.56 -6.05
C PHE A 161 9.07 -3.46 -4.69
N SER A 162 10.36 -3.19 -4.70
CA SER A 162 11.15 -2.96 -3.49
C SER A 162 12.18 -1.87 -3.76
N THR A 163 12.31 -0.95 -2.83
CA THR A 163 13.33 0.11 -2.87
C THR A 163 13.65 0.57 -1.45
N TYR A 164 14.68 1.41 -1.29
CA TYR A 164 15.06 1.97 0.00
C TYR A 164 14.59 3.41 0.12
N ASP A 165 14.09 3.79 1.30
CA ASP A 165 13.76 5.18 1.58
C ASP A 165 15.01 6.00 1.94
N GLY A 166 14.85 7.32 2.07
CA GLY A 166 15.96 8.24 2.40
C GLY A 166 16.64 7.97 3.75
N ASN A 167 16.09 7.08 4.57
CA ASN A 167 16.67 6.64 5.83
C ASN A 167 17.37 5.26 5.70
N GLY A 168 17.41 4.70 4.50
CA GLY A 168 17.99 3.39 4.23
C GLY A 168 17.12 2.20 4.67
N LYS A 169 15.83 2.42 4.93
CA LYS A 169 14.88 1.36 5.25
C LYS A 169 14.25 0.83 3.96
N GLU A 170 14.25 -0.50 3.80
CA GLU A 170 13.59 -1.15 2.68
C GLU A 170 12.07 -0.98 2.76
N GLN A 171 11.48 -0.52 1.66
CA GLN A 171 10.05 -0.35 1.47
C GLN A 171 9.57 -1.26 0.34
N LYS A 172 8.47 -1.98 0.56
CA LYS A 172 7.93 -2.97 -0.37
C LYS A 172 6.46 -2.73 -0.65
N ALA A 173 6.06 -3.00 -1.89
CA ALA A 173 4.67 -3.04 -2.30
C ALA A 173 4.48 -4.06 -3.42
N VAL A 174 3.28 -4.61 -3.52
CA VAL A 174 2.86 -5.43 -4.65
C VAL A 174 1.75 -4.70 -5.39
N PHE A 175 1.93 -4.47 -6.69
CA PHE A 175 0.89 -3.89 -7.53
C PHE A 175 0.21 -5.00 -8.33
N ALA A 176 -1.09 -5.19 -8.10
CA ALA A 176 -1.91 -6.10 -8.87
C ALA A 176 -2.44 -5.38 -10.12
N VAL A 177 -1.91 -5.73 -11.27
CA VAL A 177 -2.28 -5.14 -12.55
C VAL A 177 -3.32 -6.01 -13.23
N LYS A 178 -4.50 -5.44 -13.45
CA LYS A 178 -5.61 -6.07 -14.15
C LYS A 178 -5.56 -5.67 -15.61
N VAL A 179 -5.39 -6.66 -16.47
CA VAL A 179 -5.47 -6.48 -17.92
C VAL A 179 -6.94 -6.65 -18.31
N ASP A 180 -7.62 -5.55 -18.69
CA ASP A 180 -9.01 -5.61 -19.14
C ASP A 180 -9.06 -6.51 -20.39
N GLY A 181 -9.68 -7.66 -20.23
CA GLY A 181 -10.04 -8.49 -21.37
C GLY A 181 -11.02 -7.71 -22.25
N GLU A 182 -10.75 -7.67 -23.55
CA GLU A 182 -11.66 -7.10 -24.54
C GLU A 182 -13.12 -7.53 -24.25
N ASN A 183 -13.98 -6.51 -24.12
CA ASN A 183 -15.43 -6.70 -24.26
C ASN A 183 -15.79 -6.90 -25.73
#